data_ecd2045d6af259b8e7f1d2d184cb86a4
#
_entry.id   ecd2045d6af259b8e7f1d2d184cb86a4
#
_cell.length_a   1.000
_cell.length_b   1.000
_cell.length_c   1.000
_cell.angle_alpha   90.00
_cell.angle_beta   90.00
_cell.angle_gamma   90.00
#
_symmetry.space_group_name_H-M   'P 1'
#
loop_
_entity.id
_entity.type
_entity.pdbx_description
1 polymer ?
#
loop_
_entity_poly.entity_id
_entity_poly.type
_entity_poly.pdbx_seq_one_letter_code
_entity_poly.pdbx_strand_id
1 'polypeptide(L)'
;MKPTVLLTPGPLTTSAAVKQAMLQDLGTRDDEYRLIIQSLREQLCELGQVHPSQYALIFMQGSGTFGVESVLTSTIRQNEHVLILANGAYGNRMAQICETAHVPFTLKNYPMNKALPLDEIKEQIADPRYTHVAYVHCETTAGVMNDLYRIQECIRSYHKISIVDAMSSFGSVPIAIADAGIDYLITSANKCLHGVPGVAIIFARKAHLNTCQHCAVSLSLDLYEQYRSMEETQGAFRFTSPTHVMLALQEALTTLITNGGIPARRKRYMHIQKELHDSMTKYGFHTLVEPDVQSCVITTYLCPKGFDFTHFYNFFKAHGFLLYAGKLPGIDAFRIGNIGEISDADILHFKKVLRMYMEENR
;
A
#
# COMPACT_ATOMS: atom_id res chain seq x y z
N MET A 1 14.28 18.02 -19.52
CA MET A 1 13.36 16.91 -19.81
C MET A 1 11.94 17.39 -19.55
N LYS A 2 10.97 17.04 -20.41
CA LYS A 2 9.54 17.29 -20.08
C LYS A 2 9.20 16.53 -18.80
N PRO A 3 8.42 17.09 -17.86
CA PRO A 3 7.97 16.36 -16.70
C PRO A 3 7.17 15.12 -17.15
N THR A 4 7.51 13.97 -16.58
CA THR A 4 6.85 12.70 -16.88
C THR A 4 5.85 12.38 -15.79
N VAL A 5 4.60 12.12 -16.16
CA VAL A 5 3.54 11.68 -15.27
C VAL A 5 3.56 10.17 -15.15
N LEU A 6 3.66 9.67 -13.91
CA LEU A 6 3.66 8.25 -13.61
C LEU A 6 2.22 7.77 -13.41
N LEU A 7 1.67 7.09 -14.39
CA LEU A 7 0.37 6.40 -14.30
C LEU A 7 0.57 4.96 -13.83
N THR A 8 1.23 4.81 -12.69
CA THR A 8 1.65 3.53 -12.09
C THR A 8 1.05 3.35 -10.69
N PRO A 9 1.00 2.13 -10.15
CA PRO A 9 0.51 1.89 -8.77
C PRO A 9 1.52 2.28 -7.67
N GLY A 10 2.62 2.91 -8.05
CA GLY A 10 3.73 3.34 -7.20
C GLY A 10 5.07 2.67 -7.57
N PRO A 11 6.17 3.46 -7.54
CA PRO A 11 6.25 4.87 -7.13
C PRO A 11 5.40 5.77 -8.04
N LEU A 12 5.04 6.93 -7.52
CA LEU A 12 4.12 7.89 -8.12
C LEU A 12 4.81 9.23 -8.46
N THR A 13 4.11 10.09 -9.20
CA THR A 13 4.54 11.47 -9.39
C THR A 13 4.33 12.25 -8.08
N THR A 14 5.43 12.67 -7.44
CA THR A 14 5.41 13.50 -6.24
C THR A 14 5.31 14.98 -6.60
N SER A 15 4.72 15.78 -5.69
CA SER A 15 4.66 17.25 -5.85
C SER A 15 6.05 17.90 -5.83
N ALA A 16 6.12 19.15 -6.31
CA ALA A 16 7.34 19.94 -6.23
C ALA A 16 7.75 20.19 -4.78
N ALA A 17 6.78 20.44 -3.88
CA ALA A 17 7.02 20.67 -2.46
C ALA A 17 7.66 19.45 -1.77
N VAL A 18 7.17 18.24 -2.03
CA VAL A 18 7.75 17.00 -1.51
C VAL A 18 9.20 16.80 -1.98
N LYS A 19 9.49 17.14 -3.25
CA LYS A 19 10.88 17.09 -3.77
C LYS A 19 11.78 18.13 -3.12
N GLN A 20 11.26 19.35 -2.91
CA GLN A 20 11.99 20.46 -2.29
C GLN A 20 12.32 20.16 -0.83
N ALA A 21 11.42 19.52 -0.09
CA ALA A 21 11.65 19.12 1.31
C ALA A 21 12.87 18.20 1.48
N MET A 22 13.25 17.43 0.46
CA MET A 22 14.41 16.54 0.50
C MET A 22 15.76 17.25 0.31
N LEU A 23 15.79 18.54 0.07
CA LEU A 23 17.05 19.28 -0.15
C LEU A 23 17.73 19.73 1.16
N GLN A 24 17.14 19.39 2.30
CA GLN A 24 17.67 19.75 3.62
C GLN A 24 18.31 18.54 4.28
N ASP A 25 19.52 18.71 4.82
CA ASP A 25 20.19 17.74 5.67
C ASP A 25 19.77 17.93 7.13
N LEU A 26 19.49 16.82 7.84
CA LEU A 26 19.17 16.82 9.28
C LEU A 26 20.01 15.78 10.01
N GLY A 27 20.41 16.12 11.23
CA GLY A 27 21.06 15.20 12.16
C GLY A 27 20.05 14.28 12.83
N THR A 28 20.24 12.96 12.75
CA THR A 28 19.28 11.97 13.31
C THR A 28 19.17 11.96 14.84
N ARG A 29 20.10 12.65 15.52
CA ARG A 29 20.14 12.76 16.99
C ARG A 29 19.69 14.12 17.52
N ASP A 30 19.40 15.07 16.61
CA ASP A 30 18.96 16.41 16.99
C ASP A 30 17.50 16.43 17.41
N ASP A 31 17.17 17.34 18.32
CA ASP A 31 15.81 17.51 18.82
C ASP A 31 14.82 17.88 17.70
N GLU A 32 15.26 18.70 16.75
CA GLU A 32 14.46 19.07 15.57
C GLU A 32 13.98 17.83 14.80
N TYR A 33 14.87 16.89 14.52
CA TYR A 33 14.52 15.66 13.83
C TYR A 33 13.58 14.76 14.66
N ARG A 34 13.82 14.66 15.98
CA ARG A 34 12.92 13.92 16.88
C ARG A 34 11.52 14.50 16.90
N LEU A 35 11.37 15.82 16.93
CA LEU A 35 10.07 16.50 16.85
C LEU A 35 9.34 16.21 15.54
N ILE A 36 10.07 16.15 14.41
CA ILE A 36 9.50 15.73 13.12
C ILE A 36 8.93 14.31 13.21
N ILE A 37 9.70 13.36 13.76
CA ILE A 37 9.25 11.98 13.90
C ILE A 37 8.03 11.86 14.82
N GLN A 38 7.99 12.60 15.91
CA GLN A 38 6.83 12.64 16.81
C GLN A 38 5.59 13.20 16.12
N SER A 39 5.72 14.34 15.44
CA SER A 39 4.62 14.94 14.69
C SER A 39 4.07 14.02 13.60
N LEU A 40 4.95 13.31 12.88
CA LEU A 40 4.55 12.31 11.89
C LEU A 40 3.76 11.15 12.53
N ARG A 41 4.19 10.68 13.70
CA ARG A 41 3.49 9.62 14.43
C ARG A 41 2.11 10.07 14.87
N GLU A 42 1.97 11.29 15.40
CA GLU A 42 0.69 11.87 15.80
C GLU A 42 -0.26 12.00 14.62
N GLN A 43 0.17 12.65 13.53
CA GLN A 43 -0.64 12.82 12.33
C GLN A 43 -1.11 11.49 11.71
N LEU A 44 -0.24 10.50 11.68
CA LEU A 44 -0.59 9.16 11.16
C LEU A 44 -1.54 8.42 12.10
N CYS A 45 -1.41 8.56 13.44
CA CYS A 45 -2.37 8.01 14.40
C CYS A 45 -3.76 8.63 14.21
N GLU A 46 -3.85 9.94 13.99
CA GLU A 46 -5.12 10.61 13.67
C GLU A 46 -5.72 10.09 12.36
N LEU A 47 -4.92 9.98 11.29
CA LEU A 47 -5.38 9.44 9.99
C LEU A 47 -5.85 7.99 10.08
N GLY A 48 -5.21 7.19 10.92
CA GLY A 48 -5.57 5.78 11.19
C GLY A 48 -6.67 5.60 12.25
N GLN A 49 -7.10 6.70 12.88
CA GLN A 49 -8.09 6.70 13.97
C GLN A 49 -7.70 5.73 15.11
N VAL A 50 -6.44 5.84 15.56
CA VAL A 50 -5.91 5.05 16.65
C VAL A 50 -5.41 5.94 17.79
N HIS A 51 -5.56 5.46 19.03
CA HIS A 51 -5.02 6.14 20.19
C HIS A 51 -3.63 5.58 20.55
N PRO A 52 -2.62 6.45 20.82
CA PRO A 52 -1.25 6.02 21.12
C PRO A 52 -1.12 5.11 22.37
N SER A 53 -2.10 5.12 23.30
CA SER A 53 -2.09 4.19 24.43
C SER A 53 -2.36 2.74 24.01
N GLN A 54 -3.06 2.51 22.91
CA GLN A 54 -3.45 1.19 22.43
C GLN A 54 -2.62 0.71 21.25
N TYR A 55 -2.16 1.66 20.41
CA TYR A 55 -1.38 1.37 19.21
C TYR A 55 -0.01 2.03 19.25
N ALA A 56 0.97 1.31 18.77
CA ALA A 56 2.27 1.86 18.41
C ALA A 56 2.27 2.21 16.92
N LEU A 57 2.79 3.40 16.58
CA LEU A 57 3.15 3.72 15.21
C LEU A 57 4.66 3.56 15.06
N ILE A 58 5.07 2.69 14.14
CA ILE A 58 6.45 2.28 13.96
C ILE A 58 6.88 2.57 12.53
N PHE A 59 8.00 3.25 12.37
CA PHE A 59 8.66 3.41 11.08
C PHE A 59 9.73 2.33 10.93
N MET A 60 9.65 1.58 9.82
CA MET A 60 10.67 0.61 9.44
C MET A 60 11.35 1.10 8.17
N GLN A 61 12.68 1.24 8.21
CA GLN A 61 13.44 1.64 7.03
C GLN A 61 13.38 0.56 5.95
N GLY A 62 13.13 0.98 4.72
CA GLY A 62 13.05 0.12 3.55
C GLY A 62 11.74 0.30 2.78
N SER A 63 11.48 -0.58 1.85
CA SER A 63 10.23 -0.61 1.10
C SER A 63 9.08 -1.15 1.94
N GLY A 64 7.83 -1.04 1.45
CA GLY A 64 6.69 -1.68 2.10
C GLY A 64 6.89 -3.18 2.36
N THR A 65 7.59 -3.89 1.47
CA THR A 65 7.93 -5.30 1.65
C THR A 65 8.74 -5.54 2.92
N PHE A 66 9.69 -4.64 3.27
CA PHE A 66 10.45 -4.71 4.53
C PHE A 66 9.54 -4.58 5.75
N GLY A 67 8.50 -3.74 5.67
CA GLY A 67 7.50 -3.62 6.73
C GLY A 67 6.66 -4.89 6.89
N VAL A 68 6.21 -5.50 5.79
CA VAL A 68 5.48 -6.78 5.81
C VAL A 68 6.36 -7.89 6.38
N GLU A 69 7.61 -7.99 5.93
CA GLU A 69 8.59 -8.95 6.43
C GLU A 69 8.86 -8.73 7.91
N SER A 70 9.09 -7.50 8.35
CA SER A 70 9.28 -7.15 9.76
C SER A 70 8.12 -7.65 10.65
N VAL A 71 6.86 -7.42 10.23
CA VAL A 71 5.70 -7.92 10.98
C VAL A 71 5.66 -9.43 11.00
N LEU A 72 5.70 -10.09 9.84
CA LEU A 72 5.59 -11.55 9.76
C LEU A 72 6.69 -12.29 10.52
N THR A 73 7.91 -11.74 10.52
CA THR A 73 9.08 -12.38 11.12
C THR A 73 9.37 -11.98 12.56
N SER A 74 8.63 -10.98 13.09
CA SER A 74 8.81 -10.50 14.47
C SER A 74 7.61 -10.73 15.36
N THR A 75 6.45 -11.15 14.81
CA THR A 75 5.22 -11.24 15.60
C THR A 75 4.60 -12.63 15.63
N ILE A 76 5.15 -13.58 14.87
CA ILE A 76 4.68 -14.97 14.80
C ILE A 76 5.76 -15.88 15.37
N ARG A 77 5.43 -16.60 16.43
CA ARG A 77 6.35 -17.53 17.09
C ARG A 77 6.41 -18.87 16.34
N GLN A 78 7.43 -19.68 16.64
CA GLN A 78 7.61 -21.00 16.01
C GLN A 78 6.46 -22.00 16.31
N ASN A 79 5.73 -21.82 17.39
CA ASN A 79 4.56 -22.63 17.75
C ASN A 79 3.23 -22.01 17.28
N GLU A 80 3.27 -20.91 16.59
CA GLU A 80 2.13 -20.21 16.00
C GLU A 80 2.06 -20.45 14.49
N HIS A 81 0.91 -20.20 13.89
CA HIS A 81 0.71 -20.50 12.47
C HIS A 81 -0.13 -19.40 11.80
N VAL A 82 0.37 -18.83 10.71
CA VAL A 82 -0.37 -17.81 9.95
C VAL A 82 -1.12 -18.40 8.76
N LEU A 83 -2.40 -18.07 8.65
CA LEU A 83 -3.19 -18.27 7.44
C LEU A 83 -3.01 -17.07 6.53
N ILE A 84 -2.51 -17.27 5.32
CA ILE A 84 -2.35 -16.23 4.31
C ILE A 84 -3.43 -16.37 3.25
N LEU A 85 -4.29 -15.35 3.13
CA LEU A 85 -5.36 -15.28 2.13
C LEU A 85 -4.88 -14.41 0.97
N ALA A 86 -4.57 -15.03 -0.17
CA ALA A 86 -3.98 -14.36 -1.32
C ALA A 86 -4.89 -14.38 -2.54
N ASN A 87 -5.18 -13.20 -3.08
CA ASN A 87 -5.81 -13.04 -4.41
C ASN A 87 -4.90 -12.24 -5.37
N GLY A 88 -3.58 -12.40 -5.21
CA GLY A 88 -2.60 -11.78 -6.10
C GLY A 88 -1.15 -11.91 -5.63
N ALA A 89 -0.27 -11.19 -6.32
CA ALA A 89 1.17 -11.31 -6.13
C ALA A 89 1.66 -10.85 -4.74
N TYR A 90 0.98 -9.87 -4.11
CA TYR A 90 1.40 -9.36 -2.82
C TYR A 90 1.03 -10.32 -1.68
N GLY A 91 -0.13 -10.97 -1.75
CA GLY A 91 -0.45 -12.06 -0.84
C GLY A 91 0.51 -13.25 -0.99
N ASN A 92 0.85 -13.64 -2.22
CA ASN A 92 1.85 -14.68 -2.48
C ASN A 92 3.25 -14.31 -1.98
N ARG A 93 3.62 -13.02 -1.98
CA ARG A 93 4.88 -12.55 -1.41
C ARG A 93 4.94 -12.73 0.11
N MET A 94 3.82 -12.57 0.83
CA MET A 94 3.78 -12.88 2.26
C MET A 94 4.16 -14.35 2.52
N ALA A 95 3.67 -15.27 1.69
CA ALA A 95 4.03 -16.68 1.77
C ALA A 95 5.53 -16.92 1.49
N GLN A 96 6.10 -16.27 0.48
CA GLN A 96 7.53 -16.33 0.19
C GLN A 96 8.40 -15.83 1.36
N ILE A 97 7.96 -14.74 2.02
CA ILE A 97 8.63 -14.23 3.23
C ILE A 97 8.59 -15.28 4.34
N CYS A 98 7.41 -15.85 4.62
CA CYS A 98 7.26 -16.88 5.64
C CYS A 98 8.10 -18.14 5.33
N GLU A 99 8.12 -18.59 4.08
CA GLU A 99 8.95 -19.70 3.64
C GLU A 99 10.44 -19.43 3.86
N THR A 100 10.93 -18.28 3.42
CA THR A 100 12.33 -17.88 3.56
C THR A 100 12.77 -17.73 5.02
N ALA A 101 11.88 -17.20 5.86
CA ALA A 101 12.14 -16.98 7.29
C ALA A 101 11.77 -18.17 8.18
N HIS A 102 11.31 -19.28 7.59
CA HIS A 102 10.84 -20.48 8.30
C HIS A 102 9.71 -20.19 9.31
N VAL A 103 8.84 -19.21 9.01
CA VAL A 103 7.63 -18.94 9.78
C VAL A 103 6.54 -19.93 9.36
N PRO A 104 5.88 -20.65 10.30
CA PRO A 104 4.84 -21.61 9.94
C PRO A 104 3.63 -20.92 9.30
N PHE A 105 3.24 -21.34 8.08
CA PHE A 105 2.13 -20.74 7.35
C PHE A 105 1.32 -21.74 6.54
N THR A 106 0.09 -21.34 6.21
CA THR A 106 -0.74 -21.97 5.17
C THR A 106 -1.17 -20.90 4.17
N LEU A 107 -0.91 -21.13 2.89
CA LEU A 107 -1.35 -20.24 1.81
C LEU A 107 -2.66 -20.74 1.20
N LYS A 108 -3.64 -19.86 1.10
CA LYS A 108 -4.88 -20.07 0.33
C LYS A 108 -4.95 -19.06 -0.81
N ASN A 109 -4.94 -19.57 -2.03
CA ASN A 109 -5.01 -18.74 -3.25
C ASN A 109 -6.45 -18.64 -3.76
N TYR A 110 -6.83 -17.44 -4.16
CA TYR A 110 -8.12 -17.08 -4.75
C TYR A 110 -7.92 -16.41 -6.11
N PRO A 111 -8.95 -16.33 -6.95
CA PRO A 111 -8.86 -15.64 -8.24
C PRO A 111 -8.44 -14.18 -8.09
N MET A 112 -7.44 -13.76 -8.86
CA MET A 112 -6.80 -12.44 -8.72
C MET A 112 -7.71 -11.26 -9.11
N ASN A 113 -8.75 -11.51 -9.89
CA ASN A 113 -9.72 -10.52 -10.36
C ASN A 113 -11.01 -10.47 -9.53
N LYS A 114 -11.05 -11.17 -8.39
CA LYS A 114 -12.18 -11.21 -7.47
C LYS A 114 -11.74 -10.86 -6.05
N ALA A 115 -12.66 -10.29 -5.28
CA ALA A 115 -12.45 -10.14 -3.85
C ALA A 115 -12.41 -11.50 -3.15
N LEU A 116 -11.80 -11.54 -1.96
CA LEU A 116 -11.75 -12.74 -1.13
C LEU A 116 -13.18 -13.20 -0.78
N PRO A 117 -13.56 -14.47 -1.03
CA PRO A 117 -14.90 -14.98 -0.81
C PRO A 117 -15.17 -15.18 0.69
N LEU A 118 -16.04 -14.35 1.27
CA LEU A 118 -16.24 -14.26 2.71
C LEU A 118 -16.66 -15.57 3.38
N ASP A 119 -17.51 -16.36 2.74
CA ASP A 119 -17.99 -17.62 3.31
C ASP A 119 -16.86 -18.67 3.37
N GLU A 120 -16.08 -18.79 2.30
CA GLU A 120 -14.93 -19.70 2.25
C GLU A 120 -13.83 -19.30 3.26
N ILE A 121 -13.50 -18.01 3.33
CA ILE A 121 -12.45 -17.55 4.26
C ILE A 121 -12.87 -17.70 5.72
N LYS A 122 -14.17 -17.55 6.03
CA LYS A 122 -14.70 -17.78 7.37
C LYS A 122 -14.46 -19.20 7.84
N GLU A 123 -14.72 -20.19 6.98
CA GLU A 123 -14.45 -21.60 7.28
C GLU A 123 -12.95 -21.86 7.52
N GLN A 124 -12.07 -21.21 6.71
CA GLN A 124 -10.63 -21.32 6.90
C GLN A 124 -10.16 -20.68 8.22
N ILE A 125 -10.66 -19.48 8.53
CA ILE A 125 -10.29 -18.74 9.75
C ILE A 125 -10.74 -19.50 11.02
N ALA A 126 -11.85 -20.23 10.95
CA ALA A 126 -12.37 -21.02 12.06
C ALA A 126 -11.43 -22.16 12.51
N ASP A 127 -10.50 -22.61 11.67
CA ASP A 127 -9.57 -23.68 12.01
C ASP A 127 -8.67 -23.27 13.20
N PRO A 128 -8.68 -24.04 14.30
CA PRO A 128 -7.94 -23.69 15.51
C PRO A 128 -6.42 -23.71 15.36
N ARG A 129 -5.89 -24.33 14.30
CA ARG A 129 -4.45 -24.34 14.01
C ARG A 129 -3.89 -22.95 13.75
N TYR A 130 -4.69 -22.06 13.18
CA TYR A 130 -4.24 -20.71 12.86
C TYR A 130 -4.37 -19.79 14.06
N THR A 131 -3.30 -19.06 14.32
CA THR A 131 -3.24 -18.01 15.36
C THR A 131 -3.31 -16.62 14.71
N HIS A 132 -2.82 -16.51 13.49
CA HIS A 132 -2.75 -15.26 12.73
C HIS A 132 -3.44 -15.42 11.37
N VAL A 133 -3.97 -14.30 10.85
CA VAL A 133 -4.52 -14.22 9.50
C VAL A 133 -3.89 -13.00 8.80
N ALA A 134 -3.26 -13.24 7.65
CA ALA A 134 -2.63 -12.20 6.85
C ALA A 134 -3.32 -12.07 5.47
N TYR A 135 -3.56 -10.84 5.03
CA TYR A 135 -4.13 -10.58 3.71
C TYR A 135 -3.81 -9.17 3.21
N VAL A 136 -4.03 -8.94 1.90
CA VAL A 136 -3.86 -7.63 1.26
C VAL A 136 -5.22 -6.95 1.14
N HIS A 137 -5.35 -5.72 1.64
CA HIS A 137 -6.61 -4.97 1.52
C HIS A 137 -6.84 -4.48 0.08
N CYS A 138 -5.83 -3.89 -0.56
CA CYS A 138 -5.89 -3.47 -1.96
C CYS A 138 -4.82 -4.21 -2.78
N GLU A 139 -5.23 -5.29 -3.46
CA GLU A 139 -4.34 -6.11 -4.27
C GLU A 139 -4.17 -5.48 -5.66
N THR A 140 -3.06 -4.79 -5.86
CA THR A 140 -2.77 -4.03 -7.10
C THR A 140 -2.25 -4.89 -8.25
N THR A 141 -2.10 -6.19 -8.07
CA THR A 141 -1.83 -7.12 -9.18
C THR A 141 -2.93 -6.99 -10.25
N ALA A 142 -4.19 -7.03 -9.85
CA ALA A 142 -5.34 -6.82 -10.73
C ALA A 142 -6.11 -5.52 -10.45
N GLY A 143 -5.96 -4.93 -9.27
CA GLY A 143 -6.68 -3.74 -8.85
C GLY A 143 -7.95 -4.04 -8.03
N VAL A 144 -7.92 -5.10 -7.23
CA VAL A 144 -9.05 -5.55 -6.41
C VAL A 144 -8.98 -4.94 -5.00
N MET A 145 -10.12 -4.47 -4.52
CA MET A 145 -10.33 -4.06 -3.13
C MET A 145 -11.06 -5.15 -2.37
N ASN A 146 -10.43 -5.74 -1.36
CA ASN A 146 -11.05 -6.71 -0.47
C ASN A 146 -11.89 -6.02 0.61
N ASP A 147 -12.96 -6.65 1.09
CA ASP A 147 -13.83 -6.09 2.13
C ASP A 147 -13.17 -6.19 3.50
N LEU A 148 -12.38 -5.17 3.85
CA LEU A 148 -11.61 -5.12 5.09
C LEU A 148 -12.48 -5.33 6.33
N TYR A 149 -13.62 -4.65 6.41
CA TYR A 149 -14.43 -4.67 7.64
C TYR A 149 -15.08 -6.04 7.88
N ARG A 150 -15.63 -6.67 6.84
CA ARG A 150 -16.22 -8.01 6.95
C ARG A 150 -15.17 -9.08 7.20
N ILE A 151 -13.99 -8.96 6.59
CA ILE A 151 -12.86 -9.87 6.86
C ILE A 151 -12.41 -9.72 8.32
N GLN A 152 -12.27 -8.48 8.82
CA GLN A 152 -11.87 -8.22 10.21
C GLN A 152 -12.93 -8.73 11.20
N GLU A 153 -14.21 -8.59 10.91
CA GLU A 153 -15.28 -9.18 11.72
C GLU A 153 -15.12 -10.70 11.84
N CYS A 154 -14.85 -11.39 10.75
CA CYS A 154 -14.54 -12.82 10.75
C CYS A 154 -13.31 -13.15 11.61
N ILE A 155 -12.19 -12.44 11.42
CA ILE A 155 -10.94 -12.69 12.15
C ILE A 155 -11.16 -12.50 13.67
N ARG A 156 -11.84 -11.43 14.07
CA ARG A 156 -12.16 -11.12 15.47
C ARG A 156 -13.08 -12.16 16.10
N SER A 157 -14.08 -12.66 15.37
CA SER A 157 -15.02 -13.65 15.89
C SER A 157 -14.36 -14.98 16.29
N TYR A 158 -13.19 -15.27 15.72
CA TYR A 158 -12.36 -16.43 16.06
C TYR A 158 -11.10 -16.07 16.86
N HIS A 159 -11.03 -14.85 17.41
CA HIS A 159 -9.91 -14.37 18.26
C HIS A 159 -8.53 -14.55 17.63
N LYS A 160 -8.41 -14.38 16.30
CA LYS A 160 -7.13 -14.44 15.61
C LYS A 160 -6.49 -13.05 15.52
N ILE A 161 -5.15 -13.03 15.42
CA ILE A 161 -4.39 -11.80 15.20
C ILE A 161 -4.41 -11.47 13.71
N SER A 162 -4.74 -10.23 13.37
CA SER A 162 -4.82 -9.78 11.98
C SER A 162 -3.56 -9.05 11.52
N ILE A 163 -3.07 -9.39 10.32
CA ILE A 163 -1.96 -8.72 9.63
C ILE A 163 -2.48 -8.24 8.26
N VAL A 164 -2.62 -6.92 8.12
CA VAL A 164 -3.22 -6.30 6.93
C VAL A 164 -2.19 -5.51 6.15
N ASP A 165 -1.89 -5.96 4.94
CA ASP A 165 -1.16 -5.13 3.97
C ASP A 165 -2.13 -4.10 3.37
N ALA A 166 -1.98 -2.85 3.78
CA ALA A 166 -2.73 -1.70 3.31
C ALA A 166 -1.85 -0.73 2.49
N MET A 167 -0.79 -1.25 1.82
CA MET A 167 0.16 -0.43 1.06
C MET A 167 -0.52 0.53 0.10
N SER A 168 -1.49 0.05 -0.63
CA SER A 168 -2.15 0.81 -1.68
C SER A 168 -3.54 1.32 -1.28
N SER A 169 -3.99 1.03 -0.07
CA SER A 169 -5.30 1.47 0.45
C SER A 169 -5.21 2.54 1.53
N PHE A 170 -4.23 2.48 2.44
CA PHE A 170 -4.07 3.53 3.46
C PHE A 170 -3.68 4.86 2.80
N GLY A 171 -4.45 5.91 3.07
CA GLY A 171 -4.33 7.21 2.41
C GLY A 171 -5.19 7.36 1.13
N SER A 172 -5.78 6.27 0.59
CA SER A 172 -6.74 6.31 -0.53
C SER A 172 -8.18 6.10 -0.11
N VAL A 173 -8.39 5.31 0.95
CA VAL A 173 -9.71 5.09 1.56
C VAL A 173 -9.59 5.28 3.08
N PRO A 174 -10.63 5.81 3.74
CA PRO A 174 -10.66 5.88 5.20
C PRO A 174 -10.62 4.47 5.81
N ILE A 175 -9.76 4.27 6.79
CA ILE A 175 -9.66 3.02 7.56
C ILE A 175 -9.64 3.37 9.03
N ALA A 176 -10.71 3.06 9.75
CA ALA A 176 -10.77 3.17 11.21
C ALA A 176 -10.12 1.93 11.83
N ILE A 177 -8.79 1.96 12.00
CA ILE A 177 -7.97 0.79 12.38
C ILE A 177 -8.43 0.19 13.70
N ALA A 178 -8.68 1.05 14.70
CA ALA A 178 -9.09 0.62 16.04
C ALA A 178 -10.50 -0.02 16.03
N ASP A 179 -11.46 0.62 15.35
CA ASP A 179 -12.85 0.14 15.25
C ASP A 179 -12.95 -1.17 14.46
N ALA A 180 -12.19 -1.28 13.38
CA ALA A 180 -12.06 -2.52 12.62
C ALA A 180 -11.39 -3.64 13.44
N GLY A 181 -10.67 -3.28 14.50
CA GLY A 181 -9.99 -4.23 15.37
C GLY A 181 -8.75 -4.85 14.73
N ILE A 182 -8.06 -4.10 13.89
CA ILE A 182 -6.84 -4.55 13.21
C ILE A 182 -5.68 -4.59 14.21
N ASP A 183 -4.92 -5.70 14.26
CA ASP A 183 -3.76 -5.80 15.13
C ASP A 183 -2.50 -5.21 14.48
N TYR A 184 -2.25 -5.51 13.20
CA TYR A 184 -1.16 -4.93 12.43
C TYR A 184 -1.67 -4.44 11.09
N LEU A 185 -1.49 -3.14 10.82
CA LEU A 185 -1.70 -2.56 9.50
C LEU A 185 -0.38 -2.01 8.97
N ILE A 186 0.00 -2.43 7.76
CA ILE A 186 1.26 -2.05 7.15
C ILE A 186 0.99 -1.19 5.91
N THR A 187 1.67 -0.06 5.82
CA THR A 187 1.65 0.83 4.65
C THR A 187 3.04 1.41 4.37
N SER A 188 3.17 2.31 3.42
CA SER A 188 4.44 2.94 3.08
C SER A 188 4.26 4.39 2.62
N ALA A 189 5.31 5.19 2.77
CA ALA A 189 5.30 6.61 2.42
C ALA A 189 5.03 6.87 0.92
N ASN A 190 5.53 6.01 0.04
CA ASN A 190 5.57 6.23 -1.42
C ASN A 190 4.32 5.77 -2.19
N LYS A 191 3.25 5.47 -1.50
CA LYS A 191 1.94 5.12 -2.10
C LYS A 191 0.95 6.27 -1.89
N CYS A 192 -0.24 5.97 -1.40
CA CYS A 192 -1.31 6.96 -1.31
C CYS A 192 -1.08 8.09 -0.29
N LEU A 193 0.01 8.06 0.47
CA LEU A 193 0.48 9.19 1.28
C LEU A 193 1.22 10.26 0.45
N HIS A 194 1.72 9.92 -0.75
CA HIS A 194 2.45 10.80 -1.68
C HIS A 194 3.87 11.22 -1.22
N GLY A 195 4.46 10.50 -0.28
CA GLY A 195 5.89 10.61 0.02
C GLY A 195 6.75 9.89 -1.02
N VAL A 196 8.00 9.61 -0.67
CA VAL A 196 8.99 8.91 -1.52
C VAL A 196 9.31 7.52 -0.97
N PRO A 197 9.86 6.59 -1.78
CA PRO A 197 10.29 5.28 -1.30
C PRO A 197 11.37 5.39 -0.22
N GLY A 198 11.36 4.48 0.78
CA GLY A 198 12.44 4.38 1.77
C GLY A 198 11.96 4.12 3.20
N VAL A 199 10.65 4.21 3.48
CA VAL A 199 10.11 3.88 4.79
C VAL A 199 8.75 3.16 4.69
N ALA A 200 8.62 2.07 5.42
CA ALA A 200 7.36 1.42 5.74
C ALA A 200 6.81 1.96 7.07
N ILE A 201 5.50 1.98 7.19
CA ILE A 201 4.75 2.52 8.32
C ILE A 201 3.87 1.41 8.86
N ILE A 202 3.98 1.11 10.15
CA ILE A 202 3.29 -0.01 10.78
C ILE A 202 2.49 0.52 11.97
N PHE A 203 1.19 0.29 11.94
CA PHE A 203 0.32 0.44 13.09
C PHE A 203 0.25 -0.92 13.77
N ALA A 204 0.65 -1.01 15.03
CA ALA A 204 0.70 -2.24 15.78
C ALA A 204 -0.07 -2.12 17.09
N ARG A 205 -1.00 -3.05 17.37
CA ARG A 205 -1.71 -3.11 18.64
C ARG A 205 -0.73 -3.49 19.76
N LYS A 206 -0.53 -2.58 20.72
CA LYS A 206 0.44 -2.74 21.81
C LYS A 206 0.19 -4.01 22.66
N ALA A 207 -1.07 -4.40 22.83
CA ALA A 207 -1.42 -5.59 23.61
C ALA A 207 -0.77 -6.87 23.08
N HIS A 208 -0.72 -7.05 21.75
CA HIS A 208 -0.02 -8.19 21.13
C HIS A 208 1.47 -7.91 20.95
N LEU A 209 1.85 -6.72 20.45
CA LEU A 209 3.24 -6.38 20.20
C LEU A 209 4.14 -6.55 21.43
N ASN A 210 3.66 -6.18 22.63
CA ASN A 210 4.40 -6.34 23.88
C ASN A 210 4.67 -7.81 24.26
N THR A 211 4.00 -8.76 23.63
CA THR A 211 4.27 -10.20 23.81
C THR A 211 5.31 -10.73 22.83
N CYS A 212 5.75 -9.92 21.84
CA CYS A 212 6.61 -10.34 20.75
C CYS A 212 8.10 -10.08 21.00
N GLN A 213 8.51 -9.77 22.22
CA GLN A 213 9.94 -9.61 22.55
C GLN A 213 10.68 -10.92 22.27
N HIS A 214 11.83 -10.83 21.60
CA HIS A 214 12.68 -11.96 21.19
C HIS A 214 12.05 -12.91 20.15
N CYS A 215 10.97 -12.52 19.46
CA CYS A 215 10.38 -13.30 18.38
C CYS A 215 11.08 -13.11 17.04
N ALA A 216 11.76 -11.98 16.84
CA ALA A 216 12.34 -11.62 15.55
C ALA A 216 13.46 -12.58 15.12
N VAL A 217 13.43 -13.00 13.85
CA VAL A 217 14.48 -13.80 13.21
C VAL A 217 15.54 -12.93 12.51
N SER A 218 15.34 -11.60 12.46
CA SER A 218 16.24 -10.63 11.84
C SER A 218 16.59 -9.53 12.82
N LEU A 219 17.87 -9.17 12.90
CA LEU A 219 18.31 -8.05 13.75
C LEU A 219 17.74 -6.70 13.26
N SER A 220 17.82 -6.43 11.96
CA SER A 220 17.45 -5.13 11.37
C SER A 220 15.96 -4.95 11.17
N LEU A 221 15.20 -6.05 11.05
CA LEU A 221 13.75 -6.04 10.86
C LEU A 221 12.97 -6.38 12.14
N ASP A 222 13.62 -6.40 13.30
CA ASP A 222 13.00 -6.62 14.59
C ASP A 222 12.03 -5.47 14.94
N LEU A 223 10.74 -5.73 14.76
CA LEU A 223 9.67 -4.76 14.97
C LEU A 223 9.55 -4.32 16.43
N TYR A 224 9.71 -5.29 17.37
CA TYR A 224 9.58 -4.98 18.79
C TYR A 224 10.73 -4.08 19.27
N GLU A 225 11.95 -4.38 18.90
CA GLU A 225 13.08 -3.56 19.29
C GLU A 225 13.09 -2.19 18.59
N GLN A 226 12.59 -2.10 17.35
CA GLN A 226 12.38 -0.80 16.69
C GLN A 226 11.30 0.02 17.44
N TYR A 227 10.21 -0.61 17.84
CA TYR A 227 9.17 0.02 18.67
C TYR A 227 9.74 0.52 20.00
N ARG A 228 10.49 -0.32 20.73
CA ARG A 228 11.13 0.08 21.98
C ARG A 228 12.04 1.28 21.80
N SER A 229 12.92 1.24 20.81
CA SER A 229 13.83 2.36 20.53
C SER A 229 13.05 3.66 20.33
N MET A 230 11.96 3.63 19.54
CA MET A 230 11.15 4.82 19.26
C MET A 230 10.39 5.34 20.49
N GLU A 231 9.96 4.47 21.39
CA GLU A 231 9.28 4.91 22.64
C GLU A 231 10.28 5.48 23.66
N GLU A 232 11.39 4.77 23.90
CA GLU A 232 12.38 5.14 24.91
C GLU A 232 13.17 6.43 24.53
N THR A 233 13.34 6.67 23.26
CA THR A 233 14.13 7.81 22.74
C THR A 233 13.26 8.91 22.13
N GLN A 234 11.95 8.82 22.27
CA GLN A 234 11.01 9.79 21.72
C GLN A 234 11.10 9.93 20.18
N GLY A 235 11.30 8.83 19.48
CA GLY A 235 11.21 8.76 18.02
C GLY A 235 12.48 8.36 17.29
N ALA A 236 13.61 8.08 17.97
CA ALA A 236 14.82 7.65 17.26
C ALA A 236 14.68 6.23 16.70
N PHE A 237 15.18 6.05 15.49
CA PHE A 237 15.35 4.72 14.89
C PHE A 237 16.50 3.97 15.57
N ARG A 238 16.42 2.63 15.60
CA ARG A 238 17.55 1.80 16.10
C ARG A 238 18.83 2.01 15.31
N PHE A 239 18.69 2.19 14.01
CA PHE A 239 19.78 2.37 13.05
C PHE A 239 19.61 3.70 12.32
N THR A 240 20.53 4.02 11.40
CA THR A 240 20.50 5.28 10.65
C THR A 240 19.16 5.49 9.96
N SER A 241 18.50 6.60 10.29
CA SER A 241 17.20 6.97 9.74
C SER A 241 17.32 7.60 8.35
N PRO A 242 16.37 7.38 7.44
CA PRO A 242 16.33 7.99 6.11
C PRO A 242 15.78 9.43 6.19
N THR A 243 16.59 10.40 6.68
CA THR A 243 16.13 11.75 7.02
C THR A 243 15.38 12.45 5.88
N HIS A 244 15.91 12.42 4.66
CA HIS A 244 15.27 13.04 3.48
C HIS A 244 13.90 12.41 3.16
N VAL A 245 13.75 11.09 3.37
CA VAL A 245 12.47 10.40 3.19
C VAL A 245 11.43 10.84 4.23
N MET A 246 11.88 11.07 5.47
CA MET A 246 11.01 11.54 6.56
C MET A 246 10.56 12.99 6.33
N LEU A 247 11.45 13.86 5.83
CA LEU A 247 11.08 15.22 5.41
C LEU A 247 10.07 15.20 4.25
N ALA A 248 10.29 14.36 3.25
CA ALA A 248 9.35 14.17 2.15
C ALA A 248 7.98 13.68 2.64
N LEU A 249 7.95 12.77 3.63
CA LEU A 249 6.71 12.28 4.24
C LEU A 249 6.01 13.38 5.03
N GLN A 250 6.75 14.21 5.77
CA GLN A 250 6.19 15.34 6.53
C GLN A 250 5.46 16.31 5.59
N GLU A 251 6.09 16.73 4.51
CA GLU A 251 5.48 17.61 3.52
C GLU A 251 4.25 16.96 2.86
N ALA A 252 4.36 15.67 2.54
CA ALA A 252 3.26 14.92 1.93
C ALA A 252 2.04 14.80 2.86
N LEU A 253 2.24 14.57 4.17
CA LEU A 253 1.16 14.53 5.16
C LEU A 253 0.56 15.92 5.40
N THR A 254 1.38 16.96 5.50
CA THR A 254 0.91 18.34 5.58
C THR A 254 -0.01 18.66 4.41
N THR A 255 0.42 18.35 3.18
CA THR A 255 -0.38 18.54 1.97
C THR A 255 -1.65 17.70 1.99
N LEU A 256 -1.61 16.45 2.46
CA LEU A 256 -2.81 15.60 2.59
C LEU A 256 -3.83 16.21 3.52
N ILE A 257 -3.40 16.63 4.72
CA ILE A 257 -4.27 17.15 5.77
C ILE A 257 -4.88 18.50 5.34
N THR A 258 -4.08 19.42 4.83
CA THR A 258 -4.54 20.75 4.41
C THR A 258 -5.50 20.70 3.22
N ASN A 259 -5.40 19.67 2.37
CA ASN A 259 -6.28 19.46 1.22
C ASN A 259 -7.55 18.66 1.56
N GLY A 260 -7.92 18.52 2.83
CA GLY A 260 -9.14 17.87 3.28
C GLY A 260 -9.01 16.36 3.56
N GLY A 261 -7.79 15.87 3.75
CA GLY A 261 -7.49 14.51 4.23
C GLY A 261 -7.81 13.40 3.24
N ILE A 262 -7.93 12.19 3.79
CA ILE A 262 -8.19 10.97 3.00
C ILE A 262 -9.52 11.05 2.21
N PRO A 263 -10.62 11.60 2.74
CA PRO A 263 -11.87 11.70 1.96
C PRO A 263 -11.73 12.53 0.69
N ALA A 264 -11.05 13.67 0.76
CA ALA A 264 -10.82 14.53 -0.41
C ALA A 264 -9.89 13.85 -1.42
N ARG A 265 -8.83 13.17 -0.95
CA ARG A 265 -7.93 12.38 -1.79
C ARG A 265 -8.65 11.24 -2.51
N ARG A 266 -9.51 10.50 -1.81
CA ARG A 266 -10.35 9.46 -2.42
C ARG A 266 -11.23 10.03 -3.53
N LYS A 267 -11.90 11.14 -3.27
CA LYS A 267 -12.73 11.83 -4.28
C LYS A 267 -11.90 12.19 -5.53
N ARG A 268 -10.69 12.71 -5.32
CA ARG A 268 -9.76 13.03 -6.43
C ARG A 268 -9.38 11.77 -7.22
N TYR A 269 -9.01 10.69 -6.54
CA TYR A 269 -8.65 9.43 -7.21
C TYR A 269 -9.82 8.85 -8.03
N MET A 270 -11.02 8.84 -7.46
CA MET A 270 -12.23 8.38 -8.17
C MET A 270 -12.53 9.24 -9.39
N HIS A 271 -12.33 10.55 -9.31
CA HIS A 271 -12.48 11.45 -10.45
C HIS A 271 -11.47 11.11 -11.56
N ILE A 272 -10.18 11.03 -11.24
CA ILE A 272 -9.13 10.69 -12.21
C ILE A 272 -9.41 9.32 -12.83
N GLN A 273 -9.72 8.32 -12.00
CA GLN A 273 -10.03 6.97 -12.48
C GLN A 273 -11.19 6.97 -13.47
N LYS A 274 -12.28 7.67 -13.14
CA LYS A 274 -13.46 7.78 -14.01
C LYS A 274 -13.10 8.40 -15.35
N GLU A 275 -12.37 9.52 -15.35
CA GLU A 275 -11.99 10.25 -16.56
C GLU A 275 -11.08 9.40 -17.48
N LEU A 276 -10.14 8.65 -16.90
CA LEU A 276 -9.27 7.73 -17.65
C LEU A 276 -10.06 6.53 -18.14
N HIS A 277 -10.92 5.94 -17.29
CA HIS A 277 -11.75 4.79 -17.63
C HIS A 277 -12.72 5.10 -18.78
N ASP A 278 -13.46 6.21 -18.72
CA ASP A 278 -14.39 6.63 -19.77
C ASP A 278 -13.67 6.83 -21.10
N SER A 279 -12.43 7.35 -21.04
CA SER A 279 -11.60 7.54 -22.22
C SER A 279 -11.15 6.23 -22.85
N MET A 280 -10.70 5.26 -22.02
CA MET A 280 -10.26 3.95 -22.46
C MET A 280 -11.43 3.13 -23.04
N THR A 281 -12.57 3.12 -22.34
CA THR A 281 -13.78 2.39 -22.75
C THR A 281 -14.33 2.88 -24.09
N LYS A 282 -14.26 4.20 -24.35
CA LYS A 282 -14.63 4.79 -25.64
C LYS A 282 -13.92 4.16 -26.84
N TYR A 283 -12.70 3.67 -26.63
CA TYR A 283 -11.89 3.00 -27.65
C TYR A 283 -11.88 1.48 -27.54
N GLY A 284 -12.83 0.90 -26.78
CA GLY A 284 -13.06 -0.55 -26.71
C GLY A 284 -12.16 -1.31 -25.73
N PHE A 285 -11.44 -0.62 -24.85
CA PHE A 285 -10.71 -1.30 -23.76
C PHE A 285 -11.67 -1.71 -22.65
N HIS A 286 -11.58 -2.96 -22.21
CA HIS A 286 -12.39 -3.51 -21.14
C HIS A 286 -11.56 -3.75 -19.89
N THR A 287 -12.17 -3.59 -18.71
CA THR A 287 -11.53 -3.85 -17.43
C THR A 287 -11.53 -5.34 -17.09
N LEU A 288 -10.49 -5.78 -16.39
CA LEU A 288 -10.39 -7.15 -15.86
C LEU A 288 -11.24 -7.36 -14.61
N VAL A 289 -11.39 -6.30 -13.79
CA VAL A 289 -12.03 -6.34 -12.49
C VAL A 289 -13.41 -5.73 -12.57
N GLU A 290 -14.39 -6.37 -11.91
CA GLU A 290 -15.76 -5.88 -11.85
C GLU A 290 -15.85 -4.58 -11.02
N PRO A 291 -16.80 -3.67 -11.35
CA PRO A 291 -16.88 -2.34 -10.73
C PRO A 291 -17.06 -2.33 -9.22
N ASP A 292 -17.76 -3.32 -8.64
CA ASP A 292 -18.09 -3.43 -7.22
C ASP A 292 -16.86 -3.73 -6.34
N VAL A 293 -15.83 -4.36 -6.91
CA VAL A 293 -14.58 -4.70 -6.22
C VAL A 293 -13.37 -3.95 -6.80
N GLN A 294 -13.60 -3.04 -7.74
CA GLN A 294 -12.54 -2.24 -8.36
C GLN A 294 -11.93 -1.25 -7.35
N SER A 295 -10.61 -1.30 -7.21
CA SER A 295 -9.88 -0.33 -6.38
C SER A 295 -9.90 1.07 -7.00
N CYS A 296 -9.84 2.12 -6.18
CA CYS A 296 -9.78 3.50 -6.65
C CYS A 296 -8.36 3.98 -7.02
N VAL A 297 -7.34 3.10 -7.03
CA VAL A 297 -5.94 3.50 -7.20
C VAL A 297 -5.30 3.02 -8.51
N ILE A 298 -5.87 1.99 -9.12
CA ILE A 298 -5.36 1.38 -10.34
C ILE A 298 -6.47 0.63 -11.07
N THR A 299 -6.45 0.68 -12.39
CA THR A 299 -7.36 -0.08 -13.26
C THR A 299 -6.55 -0.98 -14.19
N THR A 300 -6.93 -2.25 -14.27
CA THR A 300 -6.35 -3.23 -15.19
C THR A 300 -7.24 -3.36 -16.42
N TYR A 301 -6.67 -3.13 -17.59
CA TYR A 301 -7.34 -3.27 -18.89
C TYR A 301 -6.85 -4.52 -19.61
N LEU A 302 -7.79 -5.27 -20.17
CA LEU A 302 -7.50 -6.39 -21.05
C LEU A 302 -6.94 -5.87 -22.39
N CYS A 303 -5.91 -6.52 -22.90
CA CYS A 303 -5.39 -6.21 -24.23
C CYS A 303 -6.37 -6.74 -25.29
N PRO A 304 -6.86 -5.90 -26.22
CA PRO A 304 -7.61 -6.35 -27.36
C PRO A 304 -6.80 -7.34 -28.22
N LYS A 305 -7.46 -8.19 -28.98
CA LYS A 305 -6.79 -9.17 -29.86
C LYS A 305 -5.86 -8.43 -30.85
N GLY A 306 -4.59 -8.81 -30.85
CA GLY A 306 -3.57 -8.20 -31.72
C GLY A 306 -3.02 -6.87 -31.22
N PHE A 307 -3.36 -6.46 -29.99
CA PHE A 307 -2.85 -5.22 -29.40
C PHE A 307 -1.39 -5.37 -28.97
N ASP A 308 -0.53 -4.46 -29.47
CA ASP A 308 0.88 -4.36 -29.06
C ASP A 308 1.02 -3.36 -27.90
N PHE A 309 1.07 -3.89 -26.68
CA PHE A 309 1.28 -3.07 -25.49
C PHE A 309 2.65 -2.37 -25.51
N THR A 310 3.69 -2.96 -26.11
CA THR A 310 5.02 -2.34 -26.16
C THR A 310 4.99 -1.08 -27.03
N HIS A 311 4.31 -1.15 -28.18
CA HIS A 311 4.09 0.00 -29.04
C HIS A 311 3.27 1.08 -28.34
N PHE A 312 2.16 0.71 -27.71
CA PHE A 312 1.31 1.61 -26.92
C PHE A 312 2.09 2.29 -25.79
N TYR A 313 2.85 1.52 -25.01
CA TYR A 313 3.69 2.05 -23.93
C TYR A 313 4.73 3.07 -24.45
N ASN A 314 5.45 2.74 -25.53
CA ASN A 314 6.47 3.61 -26.08
C ASN A 314 5.86 4.91 -26.63
N PHE A 315 4.69 4.83 -27.25
CA PHE A 315 3.96 6.01 -27.71
C PHE A 315 3.59 6.93 -26.52
N PHE A 316 2.99 6.39 -25.46
CA PHE A 316 2.66 7.18 -24.27
C PHE A 316 3.91 7.75 -23.59
N LYS A 317 4.98 6.97 -23.52
CA LYS A 317 6.26 7.43 -22.96
C LYS A 317 6.84 8.61 -23.74
N ALA A 318 6.79 8.58 -25.07
CA ALA A 318 7.23 9.68 -25.91
C ALA A 318 6.40 10.96 -25.69
N HIS A 319 5.15 10.81 -25.20
CA HIS A 319 4.24 11.90 -24.90
C HIS A 319 4.16 12.25 -23.40
N GLY A 320 5.12 11.78 -22.58
CA GLY A 320 5.26 12.18 -21.19
C GLY A 320 4.50 11.35 -20.16
N PHE A 321 4.01 10.16 -20.53
CA PHE A 321 3.34 9.25 -19.59
C PHE A 321 4.08 7.93 -19.46
N LEU A 322 4.21 7.42 -18.22
CA LEU A 322 4.66 6.05 -17.98
C LEU A 322 3.49 5.21 -17.47
N LEU A 323 3.16 4.18 -18.23
CA LEU A 323 2.15 3.17 -17.90
C LEU A 323 2.81 1.97 -17.23
N TYR A 324 2.03 1.01 -16.77
CA TYR A 324 2.54 -0.16 -16.07
C TYR A 324 2.13 -1.46 -16.79
N ALA A 325 3.13 -2.25 -17.22
CA ALA A 325 2.88 -3.55 -17.82
C ALA A 325 2.12 -4.45 -16.84
N GLY A 326 1.01 -5.03 -17.28
CA GLY A 326 0.27 -6.02 -16.51
C GLY A 326 0.86 -7.40 -16.75
N LYS A 327 1.85 -7.81 -15.96
CA LYS A 327 2.30 -9.21 -15.99
C LYS A 327 1.36 -10.05 -15.12
N LEU A 328 0.20 -10.37 -15.66
CA LEU A 328 -0.73 -11.32 -15.02
C LEU A 328 -0.51 -12.69 -15.66
N PRO A 329 -0.27 -13.77 -14.87
CA PRO A 329 -0.08 -15.09 -15.43
C PRO A 329 -1.28 -15.51 -16.31
N GLY A 330 -1.02 -15.77 -17.59
CA GLY A 330 -2.04 -16.25 -18.54
C GLY A 330 -3.08 -15.20 -18.99
N ILE A 331 -2.93 -13.92 -18.61
CA ILE A 331 -3.83 -12.84 -18.99
C ILE A 331 -3.02 -11.72 -19.64
N ASP A 332 -3.36 -11.43 -20.89
CA ASP A 332 -2.74 -10.30 -21.62
C ASP A 332 -3.47 -9.01 -21.24
N ALA A 333 -2.82 -8.22 -20.37
CA ALA A 333 -3.40 -7.02 -19.77
C ALA A 333 -2.32 -5.98 -19.43
N PHE A 334 -2.73 -4.75 -19.24
CA PHE A 334 -1.89 -3.67 -18.73
C PHE A 334 -2.64 -2.84 -17.66
N ARG A 335 -1.90 -2.03 -16.93
CA ARG A 335 -2.46 -1.26 -15.81
C ARG A 335 -2.24 0.23 -15.99
N ILE A 336 -3.24 1.01 -15.59
CA ILE A 336 -3.17 2.46 -15.47
C ILE A 336 -3.46 2.83 -14.01
N GLY A 337 -2.45 3.36 -13.32
CA GLY A 337 -2.58 3.92 -11.97
C GLY A 337 -3.02 5.37 -12.04
N ASN A 338 -3.70 5.81 -11.00
CA ASN A 338 -4.25 7.17 -10.91
C ASN A 338 -3.92 7.85 -9.58
N ILE A 339 -2.86 7.37 -8.92
CA ILE A 339 -2.33 7.96 -7.68
C ILE A 339 -1.18 8.93 -7.99
N GLY A 340 -0.95 9.86 -7.06
CA GLY A 340 0.10 10.87 -7.19
C GLY A 340 -0.42 12.23 -7.65
N GLU A 341 0.51 13.10 -7.97
CA GLU A 341 0.21 14.46 -8.43
C GLU A 341 -0.16 14.42 -9.92
N ILE A 342 -1.43 14.18 -10.20
CA ILE A 342 -2.04 14.16 -11.55
C ILE A 342 -3.05 15.29 -11.64
N SER A 343 -2.80 16.28 -12.48
CA SER A 343 -3.66 17.44 -12.68
C SER A 343 -4.76 17.18 -13.72
N ASP A 344 -5.77 18.07 -13.77
CA ASP A 344 -6.78 18.01 -14.83
C ASP A 344 -6.17 18.27 -16.23
N ALA A 345 -5.09 19.07 -16.30
CA ALA A 345 -4.33 19.27 -17.53
C ALA A 345 -3.65 17.96 -17.99
N ASP A 346 -3.13 17.15 -17.05
CA ASP A 346 -2.56 15.84 -17.39
C ASP A 346 -3.63 14.88 -17.92
N ILE A 347 -4.83 14.90 -17.32
CA ILE A 347 -5.97 14.09 -17.79
C ILE A 347 -6.36 14.49 -19.23
N LEU A 348 -6.48 15.79 -19.51
CA LEU A 348 -6.77 16.28 -20.84
C LEU A 348 -5.68 15.91 -21.85
N HIS A 349 -4.42 16.00 -21.43
CA HIS A 349 -3.30 15.58 -22.25
C HIS A 349 -3.31 14.07 -22.52
N PHE A 350 -3.59 13.24 -21.51
CA PHE A 350 -3.77 11.78 -21.69
C PHE A 350 -4.84 11.48 -22.76
N LYS A 351 -6.00 12.12 -22.66
CA LYS A 351 -7.11 11.94 -23.63
C LYS A 351 -6.70 12.31 -25.04
N LYS A 352 -5.92 13.38 -25.20
CA LYS A 352 -5.37 13.79 -26.51
C LYS A 352 -4.40 12.74 -27.04
N VAL A 353 -3.47 12.27 -26.24
CA VAL A 353 -2.47 11.25 -26.61
C VAL A 353 -3.16 9.93 -26.98
N LEU A 354 -4.15 9.50 -26.20
CA LEU A 354 -4.94 8.29 -26.50
C LEU A 354 -5.64 8.41 -27.85
N ARG A 355 -6.28 9.55 -28.12
CA ARG A 355 -6.92 9.79 -29.40
C ARG A 355 -5.92 9.71 -30.58
N MET A 356 -4.77 10.37 -30.46
CA MET A 356 -3.72 10.33 -31.49
C MET A 356 -3.28 8.89 -31.77
N TYR A 357 -2.99 8.11 -30.70
CA TYR A 357 -2.61 6.71 -30.85
C TYR A 357 -3.67 5.90 -31.60
N MET A 358 -4.94 6.07 -31.24
CA MET A 358 -6.04 5.31 -31.85
C MET A 358 -6.33 5.73 -33.30
N GLU A 359 -6.04 6.98 -33.67
CA GLU A 359 -6.17 7.47 -35.06
C GLU A 359 -5.03 6.95 -35.95
N GLU A 360 -3.82 6.81 -35.41
CA GLU A 360 -2.63 6.31 -36.13
C GLU A 360 -2.62 4.77 -36.31
N ASN A 361 -3.37 4.04 -35.46
CA ASN A 361 -3.35 2.56 -35.40
C ASN A 361 -4.75 1.94 -35.74
N ARG A 362 -5.57 2.66 -36.50
CA ARG A 362 -6.85 2.15 -37.01
C ARG A 362 -6.68 1.18 -38.17
#